data_6193d70fcf44adf8c53d47322a92c6ac
#
_entry.id   6193d70fcf44adf8c53d47322a92c6ac
#
_cell.length_a   1.000
_cell.length_b   1.000
_cell.length_c   1.000
_cell.angle_alpha   90.00
_cell.angle_beta   90.00
_cell.angle_gamma   90.00
#
_symmetry.space_group_name_H-M   'P 1'
#
loop_
_entity.id
_entity.type
_entity.pdbx_description
1 polymer ?
#
loop_
_entity_poly.entity_id
_entity_poly.type
_entity_poly.pdbx_seq_one_letter_code
_entity_poly.pdbx_strand_id
1 'polypeptide(L)'
;MKTKICSVGECMIEIANTKNNIFQQSFAGDTLNFCNYIDKKYFDVSFLTAIGKTSLNRSVLEFINSKKISTKLIKQLNSHEIGLYLIKNKNNGEKKFFYWRDNSAAKNYFNKIDFASLFKNLKNFDYIYFSGITLSIIDPSKISNFVNLLKLLKNKKVKIIF
;
A
#
# COMPACT_ATOMS: atom_id res chain seq x y z
N MET A 1 -22.73 12.10 -4.46
CA MET A 1 -21.44 11.63 -5.05
C MET A 1 -20.54 11.22 -3.90
N LYS A 2 -19.83 10.07 -3.97
CA LYS A 2 -18.91 9.67 -2.91
C LYS A 2 -17.60 10.45 -3.00
N THR A 3 -16.98 10.67 -1.85
CA THR A 3 -15.64 11.29 -1.75
C THR A 3 -14.58 10.32 -2.25
N LYS A 4 -13.71 10.75 -3.15
CA LYS A 4 -12.64 9.92 -3.72
C LYS A 4 -11.39 9.99 -2.86
N ILE A 5 -10.91 8.86 -2.37
CA ILE A 5 -9.68 8.79 -1.58
C ILE A 5 -8.74 7.75 -2.17
N CYS A 6 -7.47 8.12 -2.31
CA CYS A 6 -6.41 7.19 -2.69
C CYS A 6 -5.44 7.02 -1.52
N SER A 7 -5.26 5.78 -1.10
CA SER A 7 -4.20 5.40 -0.17
C SER A 7 -2.97 4.98 -0.96
N VAL A 8 -1.81 5.46 -0.55
CA VAL A 8 -0.53 5.27 -1.25
C VAL A 8 0.46 4.57 -0.32
N GLY A 9 0.92 3.39 -0.69
CA GLY A 9 1.90 2.66 0.12
C GLY A 9 2.07 1.21 -0.26
N GLU A 10 2.54 0.40 0.66
CA GLU A 10 2.81 -1.02 0.44
C GLU A 10 1.76 -1.90 1.11
N CYS A 11 1.36 -2.95 0.41
CA CYS A 11 0.74 -4.12 1.03
C CYS A 11 1.73 -5.29 1.03
N MET A 12 1.57 -6.17 2.01
CA MET A 12 2.42 -7.34 2.20
C MET A 12 1.59 -8.57 2.52
N ILE A 13 2.19 -9.73 2.28
CA ILE A 13 1.69 -10.98 2.85
C ILE A 13 2.06 -10.98 4.33
N GLU A 14 1.07 -11.16 5.17
CA GLU A 14 1.23 -11.43 6.58
C GLU A 14 1.14 -12.93 6.83
N ILE A 15 2.12 -13.48 7.52
CA ILE A 15 2.09 -14.84 8.05
C ILE A 15 2.11 -14.73 9.57
N ALA A 16 1.00 -15.03 10.22
CA ALA A 16 0.88 -14.96 11.67
C ALA A 16 0.85 -16.34 12.29
N ASN A 17 1.69 -16.57 13.31
CA ASN A 17 1.59 -17.77 14.12
C ASN A 17 0.32 -17.71 14.99
N THR A 18 -0.53 -18.71 14.86
CA THR A 18 -1.69 -18.94 15.72
C THR A 18 -1.34 -19.95 16.81
N LYS A 19 -2.33 -20.46 17.54
CA LYS A 19 -2.13 -21.54 18.52
C LYS A 19 -1.62 -22.80 17.82
N ASN A 20 -0.81 -23.60 18.51
CA ASN A 20 -0.32 -24.91 18.07
C ASN A 20 0.62 -24.88 16.83
N ASN A 21 1.44 -23.84 16.67
CA ASN A 21 2.36 -23.70 15.52
C ASN A 21 1.70 -23.69 14.14
N ILE A 22 0.40 -23.43 14.06
CA ILE A 22 -0.29 -23.20 12.80
C ILE A 22 -0.04 -21.76 12.36
N PHE A 23 0.31 -21.58 11.10
CA PHE A 23 0.48 -20.27 10.51
C PHE A 23 -0.72 -19.92 9.65
N GLN A 24 -1.24 -18.73 9.85
CA GLN A 24 -2.32 -18.16 9.04
C GLN A 24 -1.75 -17.11 8.09
N GLN A 25 -2.10 -17.21 6.82
CA GLN A 25 -1.77 -16.20 5.82
C GLN A 25 -2.91 -15.18 5.73
N SER A 26 -2.53 -13.92 5.64
CA SER A 26 -3.42 -12.79 5.33
C SER A 26 -2.69 -11.73 4.51
N PHE A 27 -3.39 -10.65 4.15
CA PHE A 27 -2.81 -9.51 3.47
C PHE A 27 -3.01 -8.27 4.32
N ALA A 28 -1.93 -7.56 4.60
CA ALA A 28 -1.93 -6.41 5.46
C ALA A 28 -0.90 -5.35 5.02
N GLY A 29 -0.80 -4.31 5.78
CA GLY A 29 -0.01 -3.11 5.57
C GLY A 29 -0.80 -1.91 6.08
N ASP A 30 -0.15 -0.93 6.67
CA ASP A 30 -0.82 0.21 7.30
C ASP A 30 -1.76 0.95 6.33
N THR A 31 -1.28 1.22 5.12
CA THR A 31 -2.06 1.89 4.05
C THR A 31 -3.17 1.01 3.48
N LEU A 32 -2.98 -0.32 3.39
CA LEU A 32 -4.03 -1.25 3.03
C LEU A 32 -5.07 -1.38 4.16
N ASN A 33 -4.63 -1.42 5.41
CA ASN A 33 -5.52 -1.46 6.57
C ASN A 33 -6.38 -0.19 6.63
N PHE A 34 -5.83 0.98 6.38
CA PHE A 34 -6.61 2.21 6.20
C PHE A 34 -7.69 2.03 5.14
N CYS A 35 -7.35 1.50 3.96
CA CYS A 35 -8.34 1.19 2.93
C CYS A 35 -9.42 0.23 3.41
N ASN A 36 -9.09 -0.77 4.23
CA ASN A 36 -10.06 -1.76 4.71
C ASN A 36 -11.07 -1.17 5.69
N TYR A 37 -10.63 -0.28 6.57
CA TYR A 37 -11.45 0.27 7.66
C TYR A 37 -12.26 1.51 7.29
N ILE A 38 -11.88 2.25 6.25
CA ILE A 38 -12.66 3.41 5.81
C ILE A 38 -14.04 2.99 5.28
N ASP A 39 -15.08 3.75 5.64
CA ASP A 39 -16.46 3.43 5.27
C ASP A 39 -16.75 3.69 3.78
N LYS A 40 -16.95 2.59 3.03
CA LYS A 40 -17.28 2.60 1.59
C LYS A 40 -18.66 3.16 1.28
N LYS A 41 -19.48 3.45 2.28
CA LYS A 41 -20.74 4.17 2.08
C LYS A 41 -20.49 5.61 1.63
N TYR A 42 -19.47 6.25 2.18
CA TYR A 42 -19.13 7.65 1.94
C TYR A 42 -17.95 7.85 0.99
N PHE A 43 -17.08 6.84 0.87
CA PHE A 43 -15.83 6.94 0.13
C PHE A 43 -15.74 5.95 -1.04
N ASP A 44 -15.25 6.45 -2.19
CA ASP A 44 -14.70 5.66 -3.27
C ASP A 44 -13.20 5.50 -3.03
N VAL A 45 -12.80 4.30 -2.60
CA VAL A 45 -11.46 4.02 -2.13
C VAL A 45 -10.62 3.39 -3.25
N SER A 46 -9.46 3.97 -3.51
CA SER A 46 -8.45 3.42 -4.41
C SER A 46 -7.15 3.15 -3.65
N PHE A 47 -6.42 2.15 -4.09
CA PHE A 47 -5.12 1.82 -3.52
C PHE A 47 -4.02 1.92 -4.60
N LEU A 48 -3.00 2.72 -4.33
CA LEU A 48 -1.83 2.89 -5.17
C LEU A 48 -0.65 2.16 -4.55
N THR A 49 -0.23 1.10 -5.22
CA THR A 49 0.90 0.24 -4.84
C THR A 49 1.44 -0.49 -6.04
N ALA A 50 2.42 -1.37 -5.83
CA ALA A 50 2.81 -2.37 -6.82
C ALA A 50 2.93 -3.75 -6.20
N ILE A 51 2.64 -4.76 -7.01
CA ILE A 51 2.72 -6.19 -6.69
C ILE A 51 3.38 -6.94 -7.85
N GLY A 52 3.66 -8.22 -7.68
CA GLY A 52 4.13 -9.09 -8.77
C GLY A 52 3.01 -9.55 -9.70
N LYS A 53 3.34 -10.50 -10.60
CA LYS A 53 2.40 -11.10 -11.56
C LYS A 53 2.11 -12.58 -11.31
N THR A 54 2.65 -13.19 -10.26
CA THR A 54 2.44 -14.60 -9.96
C THR A 54 1.03 -14.89 -9.43
N SER A 55 0.68 -16.15 -9.29
CA SER A 55 -0.60 -16.57 -8.72
C SER A 55 -0.83 -16.04 -7.31
N LEU A 56 0.23 -15.93 -6.50
CA LEU A 56 0.18 -15.35 -5.16
C LEU A 56 -0.31 -13.89 -5.18
N ASN A 57 0.18 -13.10 -6.14
CA ASN A 57 -0.22 -11.71 -6.30
C ASN A 57 -1.65 -11.56 -6.86
N ARG A 58 -2.17 -12.58 -7.56
CA ARG A 58 -3.58 -12.62 -7.97
C ARG A 58 -4.50 -12.67 -6.76
N SER A 59 -4.18 -13.51 -5.76
CA SER A 59 -4.95 -13.60 -4.51
C SER A 59 -4.98 -12.27 -3.76
N VAL A 60 -3.90 -11.47 -3.83
CA VAL A 60 -3.88 -10.09 -3.29
C VAL A 60 -4.91 -9.21 -3.98
N LEU A 61 -4.98 -9.24 -5.32
CA LEU A 61 -5.94 -8.44 -6.08
C LEU A 61 -7.38 -8.86 -5.78
N GLU A 62 -7.63 -10.16 -5.70
CA GLU A 62 -8.95 -10.72 -5.33
C GLU A 62 -9.36 -10.25 -3.93
N PHE A 63 -8.44 -10.31 -2.96
CA PHE A 63 -8.68 -9.79 -1.61
C PHE A 63 -9.02 -8.30 -1.62
N ILE A 64 -8.22 -7.45 -2.29
CA ILE A 64 -8.44 -6.01 -2.36
C ILE A 64 -9.79 -5.71 -3.02
N ASN A 65 -10.12 -6.39 -4.12
CA ASN A 65 -11.41 -6.24 -4.81
C ASN A 65 -12.59 -6.67 -3.92
N SER A 66 -12.45 -7.77 -3.16
CA SER A 66 -13.49 -8.23 -2.22
C SER A 66 -13.82 -7.21 -1.14
N LYS A 67 -12.87 -6.32 -0.80
CA LYS A 67 -13.02 -5.20 0.14
C LYS A 67 -13.58 -3.93 -0.51
N LYS A 68 -14.02 -3.99 -1.78
CA LYS A 68 -14.54 -2.84 -2.54
C LYS A 68 -13.51 -1.70 -2.66
N ILE A 69 -12.24 -2.04 -2.81
CA ILE A 69 -11.14 -1.11 -3.03
C ILE A 69 -10.73 -1.21 -4.51
N SER A 70 -10.66 -0.06 -5.18
CA SER A 70 -10.27 -0.02 -6.60
C SER A 70 -8.79 -0.39 -6.78
N THR A 71 -8.53 -1.37 -7.65
CA THR A 71 -7.19 -1.86 -8.00
C THR A 71 -6.60 -1.19 -9.26
N LYS A 72 -7.29 -0.20 -9.85
CA LYS A 72 -6.87 0.45 -11.11
C LYS A 72 -5.51 1.13 -11.04
N LEU A 73 -5.07 1.52 -9.85
CA LEU A 73 -3.77 2.15 -9.60
C LEU A 73 -2.72 1.17 -9.06
N ILE A 74 -3.02 -0.13 -9.02
CA ILE A 74 -2.05 -1.16 -8.64
C ILE A 74 -1.22 -1.54 -9.86
N LYS A 75 0.10 -1.31 -9.77
CA LYS A 75 1.03 -1.71 -10.82
C LYS A 75 1.48 -3.15 -10.64
N GLN A 76 1.47 -3.94 -11.69
CA GLN A 76 2.03 -5.29 -11.68
C GLN A 76 3.43 -5.30 -12.33
N LEU A 77 4.42 -5.82 -11.62
CA LEU A 77 5.82 -5.91 -12.05
C LEU A 77 6.19 -7.36 -12.36
N ASN A 78 6.97 -7.60 -13.42
CA ASN A 78 7.36 -8.95 -13.83
C ASN A 78 8.46 -9.56 -12.94
N SER A 79 9.32 -8.72 -12.37
CA SER A 79 10.58 -9.16 -11.73
C SER A 79 10.58 -9.00 -10.21
N HIS A 80 9.49 -8.59 -9.62
CA HIS A 80 9.42 -8.30 -8.18
C HIS A 80 8.13 -8.84 -7.61
N GLU A 81 8.22 -9.40 -6.42
CA GLU A 81 7.10 -9.94 -5.69
C GLU A 81 6.59 -8.97 -4.61
N ILE A 82 5.42 -9.22 -4.09
CA ILE A 82 4.90 -8.55 -2.91
C ILE A 82 5.81 -8.82 -1.71
N GLY A 83 6.00 -7.83 -0.84
CA GLY A 83 6.71 -8.02 0.41
C GLY A 83 6.01 -9.02 1.34
N LEU A 84 6.76 -9.63 2.24
CA LEU A 84 6.26 -10.59 3.22
C LEU A 84 6.76 -10.23 4.62
N TYR A 85 5.93 -10.44 5.63
CA TYR A 85 6.38 -10.48 7.01
C TYR A 85 5.74 -11.63 7.80
N LEU A 86 6.49 -12.10 8.80
CA LEU A 86 6.07 -13.13 9.72
C LEU A 86 5.91 -12.54 11.11
N ILE A 87 4.80 -12.86 11.76
CA ILE A 87 4.55 -12.55 13.17
C ILE A 87 4.72 -13.83 13.99
N LYS A 88 5.68 -13.82 14.90
CA LYS A 88 5.84 -14.88 15.90
C LYS A 88 5.45 -14.36 17.28
N ASN A 89 4.47 -14.99 17.89
CA ASN A 89 4.09 -14.69 19.26
C ASN A 89 5.10 -15.31 20.23
N LYS A 90 5.58 -14.53 21.19
CA LYS A 90 6.39 -15.02 22.30
C LYS A 90 5.48 -15.52 23.45
N ASN A 91 6.04 -16.34 24.33
CA ASN A 91 5.30 -16.89 25.50
C ASN A 91 4.76 -15.79 26.45
N ASN A 92 5.41 -14.62 26.47
CA ASN A 92 4.98 -13.46 27.29
C ASN A 92 3.93 -12.57 26.58
N GLY A 93 3.39 -12.99 25.43
CA GLY A 93 2.40 -12.22 24.65
C GLY A 93 3.00 -11.16 23.71
N GLU A 94 4.31 -10.92 23.76
CA GLU A 94 4.97 -10.01 22.80
C GLU A 94 4.98 -10.61 21.41
N LYS A 95 4.91 -9.73 20.41
CA LYS A 95 5.02 -10.09 19.00
C LYS A 95 6.41 -9.77 18.47
N LYS A 96 7.04 -10.72 17.79
CA LYS A 96 8.27 -10.51 17.05
C LYS A 96 7.95 -10.55 15.55
N PHE A 97 8.42 -9.52 14.83
CA PHE A 97 8.22 -9.37 13.39
C PHE A 97 9.50 -9.68 12.65
N PHE A 98 9.38 -10.41 11.55
CA PHE A 98 10.45 -10.70 10.61
C PHE A 98 10.00 -10.24 9.23
N TYR A 99 10.85 -9.52 8.48
CA TYR A 99 10.48 -8.90 7.21
C TYR A 99 11.34 -9.40 6.07
N TRP A 100 10.69 -9.66 4.95
CA TRP A 100 11.31 -9.92 3.63
C TRP A 100 10.67 -8.96 2.63
N ARG A 101 11.15 -7.72 2.59
CA ARG A 101 10.57 -6.65 1.79
C ARG A 101 11.60 -5.75 1.09
N ASP A 102 12.90 -6.02 1.24
CA ASP A 102 13.95 -5.13 0.72
C ASP A 102 13.90 -5.00 -0.80
N ASN A 103 13.43 -6.04 -1.50
CA ASN A 103 13.24 -6.08 -2.94
C ASN A 103 11.75 -6.21 -3.33
N SER A 104 10.84 -5.68 -2.52
CA SER A 104 9.41 -5.76 -2.82
C SER A 104 9.02 -4.97 -4.07
N ALA A 105 7.94 -5.39 -4.72
CA ALA A 105 7.39 -4.72 -5.89
C ALA A 105 7.04 -3.25 -5.58
N ALA A 106 6.45 -2.97 -4.42
CA ALA A 106 6.11 -1.61 -4.01
C ALA A 106 7.36 -0.73 -3.90
N LYS A 107 8.41 -1.18 -3.18
CA LYS A 107 9.67 -0.44 -3.03
C LYS A 107 10.32 -0.16 -4.40
N ASN A 108 10.38 -1.16 -5.27
CA ASN A 108 10.95 -1.00 -6.61
C ASN A 108 10.12 -0.05 -7.48
N TYR A 109 8.80 -0.09 -7.39
CA TYR A 109 7.91 0.82 -8.11
C TYR A 109 8.12 2.26 -7.66
N PHE A 110 8.08 2.55 -6.36
CA PHE A 110 8.27 3.90 -5.83
C PHE A 110 9.66 4.47 -6.14
N ASN A 111 10.67 3.62 -6.24
CA ASN A 111 12.02 4.04 -6.59
C ASN A 111 12.23 4.31 -8.09
N LYS A 112 11.29 3.87 -8.95
CA LYS A 112 11.34 4.08 -10.41
C LYS A 112 10.18 4.92 -10.93
N ILE A 113 9.31 5.44 -10.03
CA ILE A 113 8.08 6.11 -10.43
C ILE A 113 8.36 7.43 -11.14
N ASP A 114 7.59 7.70 -12.19
CA ASP A 114 7.48 9.01 -12.78
C ASP A 114 6.45 9.85 -12.01
N PHE A 115 6.92 10.87 -11.30
CA PHE A 115 6.07 11.74 -10.50
C PHE A 115 5.09 12.59 -11.33
N ALA A 116 5.41 12.89 -12.61
CA ALA A 116 4.49 13.58 -13.50
C ALA A 116 3.29 12.70 -13.86
N SER A 117 3.53 11.42 -14.14
CA SER A 117 2.47 10.44 -14.35
C SER A 117 1.65 10.22 -13.09
N LEU A 118 2.31 10.16 -11.94
CA LEU A 118 1.63 10.01 -10.65
C LEU A 118 0.71 11.20 -10.36
N PHE A 119 1.15 12.42 -10.62
CA PHE A 119 0.31 13.62 -10.51
C PHE A 119 -0.94 13.53 -11.38
N LYS A 120 -0.83 13.11 -12.65
CA LYS A 120 -1.98 12.93 -13.55
C LYS A 120 -3.01 11.96 -12.98
N ASN A 121 -2.56 10.89 -12.32
CA ASN A 121 -3.43 9.89 -11.73
C ASN A 121 -4.11 10.39 -10.45
N LEU A 122 -3.42 11.20 -9.65
CA LEU A 122 -3.88 11.58 -8.30
C LEU A 122 -4.63 12.92 -8.24
N LYS A 123 -4.46 13.82 -9.20
CA LYS A 123 -5.04 15.18 -9.18
C LYS A 123 -6.58 15.26 -9.12
N ASN A 124 -7.27 14.17 -9.42
CA ASN A 124 -8.74 14.09 -9.44
C ASN A 124 -9.32 13.38 -8.21
N PHE A 125 -8.50 13.09 -7.19
CA PHE A 125 -8.94 12.63 -5.89
C PHE A 125 -9.23 13.81 -4.96
N ASP A 126 -10.12 13.60 -3.99
CA ASP A 126 -10.39 14.58 -2.94
C ASP A 126 -9.35 14.48 -1.82
N TYR A 127 -8.90 13.25 -1.55
CA TYR A 127 -7.93 12.95 -0.50
C TYR A 127 -6.85 11.98 -0.99
N ILE A 128 -5.61 12.24 -0.54
CA ILE A 128 -4.50 11.29 -0.62
C ILE A 128 -4.04 10.98 0.80
N TYR A 129 -4.02 9.69 1.14
CA TYR A 129 -3.47 9.18 2.39
C TYR A 129 -2.16 8.45 2.14
N PHE A 130 -1.16 8.69 2.95
CA PHE A 130 0.09 7.92 3.02
C PHE A 130 0.62 7.93 4.45
N SER A 131 1.61 7.08 4.74
CA SER A 131 2.16 6.92 6.09
C SER A 131 3.68 7.10 6.13
N GLY A 132 4.26 7.08 7.32
CA GLY A 132 5.71 7.04 7.51
C GLY A 132 6.35 5.81 6.84
N ILE A 133 5.64 4.66 6.80
CA ILE A 133 6.12 3.47 6.09
C ILE A 133 6.18 3.73 4.58
N THR A 134 5.23 4.46 4.02
CA THR A 134 5.30 4.89 2.60
C THR A 134 6.57 5.69 2.32
N LEU A 135 6.92 6.63 3.21
CA LEU A 135 8.15 7.40 3.07
C LEU A 135 9.40 6.52 3.17
N SER A 136 9.39 5.52 4.04
CA SER A 136 10.54 4.61 4.25
C SER A 136 10.86 3.70 3.07
N ILE A 137 9.92 3.47 2.16
CA ILE A 137 10.14 2.67 0.95
C ILE A 137 10.52 3.50 -0.29
N ILE A 138 10.41 4.82 -0.21
CA ILE A 138 10.86 5.75 -1.25
C ILE A 138 12.36 6.02 -1.04
N ASP A 139 13.13 5.96 -2.12
CA ASP A 139 14.55 6.30 -2.10
C ASP A 139 14.74 7.72 -1.51
N PRO A 140 15.64 7.92 -0.53
CA PRO A 140 15.88 9.23 0.08
C PRO A 140 16.13 10.35 -0.95
N SER A 141 16.81 10.05 -2.06
CA SER A 141 17.06 11.01 -3.15
C SER A 141 15.78 11.49 -3.85
N LYS A 142 14.66 10.77 -3.71
CA LYS A 142 13.36 11.07 -4.34
C LYS A 142 12.32 11.66 -3.41
N ILE A 143 12.62 11.76 -2.13
CA ILE A 143 11.69 12.33 -1.14
C ILE A 143 11.32 13.77 -1.49
N SER A 144 12.27 14.59 -1.95
CA SER A 144 12.00 15.96 -2.40
C SER A 144 11.00 16.01 -3.57
N ASN A 145 11.11 15.08 -4.52
CA ASN A 145 10.17 14.97 -5.64
C ASN A 145 8.77 14.54 -5.17
N PHE A 146 8.70 13.62 -4.20
CA PHE A 146 7.43 13.24 -3.59
C PHE A 146 6.76 14.42 -2.86
N VAL A 147 7.53 15.18 -2.07
CA VAL A 147 7.03 16.39 -1.40
C VAL A 147 6.54 17.44 -2.41
N ASN A 148 7.26 17.64 -3.52
CA ASN A 148 6.83 18.54 -4.59
C ASN A 148 5.53 18.07 -5.25
N LEU A 149 5.37 16.74 -5.49
CA LEU A 149 4.10 16.17 -5.93
C LEU A 149 2.95 16.52 -4.98
N LEU A 150 3.14 16.37 -3.66
CA LEU A 150 2.12 16.70 -2.67
C LEU A 150 1.74 18.19 -2.71
N LYS A 151 2.71 19.09 -2.88
CA LYS A 151 2.47 20.54 -3.05
C LYS A 151 1.62 20.81 -4.31
N LEU A 152 1.95 20.18 -5.44
CA LEU A 152 1.19 20.31 -6.69
C LEU A 152 -0.25 19.79 -6.53
N LEU A 153 -0.45 18.68 -5.82
CA LEU A 153 -1.78 18.15 -5.52
C LEU A 153 -2.58 19.12 -4.64
N LYS A 154 -1.97 19.70 -3.61
CA LYS A 154 -2.62 20.74 -2.78
C LYS A 154 -3.08 21.94 -3.62
N ASN A 155 -2.29 22.39 -4.62
CA ASN A 155 -2.70 23.45 -5.53
C ASN A 155 -3.92 23.08 -6.39
N LYS A 156 -4.22 21.78 -6.55
CA LYS A 156 -5.44 21.24 -7.17
C LYS A 156 -6.56 20.97 -6.15
N LYS A 157 -6.44 21.49 -4.93
CA LYS A 157 -7.39 21.31 -3.81
C LYS A 157 -7.50 19.87 -3.28
N VAL A 158 -6.56 18.99 -3.62
CA VAL A 158 -6.46 17.65 -3.04
C VAL A 158 -5.98 17.77 -1.61
N LYS A 159 -6.71 17.19 -0.67
CA LYS A 159 -6.33 17.16 0.76
C LYS A 159 -5.37 16.02 1.01
N ILE A 160 -4.32 16.30 1.78
CA ILE A 160 -3.28 15.33 2.13
C ILE A 160 -3.47 14.90 3.59
N ILE A 161 -3.50 13.60 3.82
CA ILE A 161 -3.58 12.95 5.14
C ILE A 161 -2.27 12.16 5.34
N PHE A 162 -1.63 12.40 6.49
CA PHE A 162 -0.40 11.73 6.92
C PHE A 162 -0.52 11.27 8.36
#